data_f0c3250557324442fda572c67412d13c
#
_entry.id   f0c3250557324442fda572c67412d13c
#
_cell.length_a   1.000
_cell.length_b   1.000
_cell.length_c   1.000
_cell.angle_alpha   90.00
_cell.angle_beta   90.00
_cell.angle_gamma   90.00
#
_symmetry.space_group_name_H-M   'P 1'
#
loop_
_entity.id
_entity.type
_entity.pdbx_description
1 polymer ?
#
loop_
_entity_poly.entity_id
_entity_poly.type
_entity_poly.pdbx_seq_one_letter_code
_entity_poly.pdbx_strand_id
1 'polypeptide(L)'
;DYLQANFENIKEIHLQFLPLQQFMQDILQSTKEYLTGVIATIEDVANAVYNQVDPETWQQIDFLLEGIQWLGETFRVMDSLPNLADMLKDYEQWNLYARDLQELEVVTASLSEPLQFADHVTVGDIMLYEIKPVMERLIASLPSLK
;
A
#
# COMPACT_ATOMS: atom_id res chain seq x y z
N ASP A 1 -6.12 -15.65 -15.23
CA ASP A 1 -5.34 -14.98 -14.20
C ASP A 1 -3.86 -14.97 -14.58
N TYR A 2 -3.28 -13.80 -14.64
CA TYR A 2 -1.87 -13.61 -15.03
C TYR A 2 -0.92 -14.43 -14.16
N LEU A 3 -1.09 -14.37 -12.85
CA LEU A 3 -0.21 -15.06 -11.92
C LEU A 3 -0.29 -16.56 -12.08
N GLN A 4 -1.49 -17.11 -12.21
CA GLN A 4 -1.71 -18.54 -12.35
C GLN A 4 -1.18 -19.07 -13.68
N ALA A 5 -1.48 -18.38 -14.78
CA ALA A 5 -1.00 -18.77 -16.11
C ALA A 5 0.53 -18.73 -16.19
N ASN A 6 1.15 -17.71 -15.62
CA ASN A 6 2.60 -17.61 -15.58
C ASN A 6 3.22 -18.61 -14.62
N PHE A 7 2.53 -18.96 -13.53
CA PHE A 7 3.01 -19.95 -12.58
C PHE A 7 3.13 -21.35 -13.22
N GLU A 8 2.21 -21.70 -14.09
CA GLU A 8 2.28 -22.97 -14.81
C GLU A 8 3.49 -23.03 -15.75
N ASN A 9 3.72 -21.97 -16.50
CA ASN A 9 4.88 -21.86 -17.36
C ASN A 9 6.18 -21.91 -16.57
N ILE A 10 6.17 -21.37 -15.41
CA ILE A 10 7.31 -21.30 -14.50
C ILE A 10 7.76 -22.69 -14.04
N LYS A 11 6.84 -23.61 -13.80
CA LYS A 11 7.19 -24.98 -13.40
C LYS A 11 7.93 -25.75 -14.50
N GLU A 12 7.69 -25.39 -15.74
CA GLU A 12 8.24 -26.08 -16.89
C GLU A 12 9.54 -25.47 -17.39
N ILE A 13 9.81 -24.24 -17.05
CA ILE A 13 10.94 -23.47 -17.56
C ILE A 13 11.82 -23.04 -16.38
N HIS A 14 13.07 -23.42 -16.41
CA HIS A 14 14.02 -23.01 -15.37
C HIS A 14 14.32 -21.52 -15.33
N LEU A 15 13.62 -20.69 -16.14
CA LEU A 15 13.78 -19.25 -16.24
C LEU A 15 12.74 -18.49 -15.43
N GLN A 16 12.31 -19.03 -14.33
CA GLN A 16 11.18 -18.51 -13.58
C GLN A 16 11.49 -17.31 -12.74
N PHE A 17 12.75 -17.15 -12.41
CA PHE A 17 13.20 -16.04 -11.57
C PHE A 17 12.93 -14.69 -12.23
N LEU A 18 13.22 -14.57 -13.54
CA LEU A 18 13.07 -13.29 -14.24
C LEU A 18 11.61 -12.81 -14.36
N PRO A 19 10.64 -13.68 -14.72
CA PRO A 19 9.24 -13.26 -14.73
C PRO A 19 8.71 -12.87 -13.36
N LEU A 20 9.08 -13.57 -12.29
CA LEU A 20 8.69 -13.22 -10.93
C LEU A 20 9.32 -11.91 -10.49
N GLN A 21 10.59 -11.71 -10.81
CA GLN A 21 11.28 -10.48 -10.48
C GLN A 21 10.65 -9.28 -11.19
N GLN A 22 10.30 -9.44 -12.47
CA GLN A 22 9.61 -8.40 -13.22
C GLN A 22 8.23 -8.11 -12.63
N PHE A 23 7.50 -9.14 -12.25
CA PHE A 23 6.20 -9.01 -11.60
C PHE A 23 6.31 -8.19 -10.31
N MET A 24 7.28 -8.53 -9.46
CA MET A 24 7.53 -7.78 -8.23
C MET A 24 7.94 -6.33 -8.52
N GLN A 25 8.79 -6.15 -9.50
CA GLN A 25 9.27 -4.81 -9.87
C GLN A 25 8.11 -3.92 -10.30
N ASP A 26 7.19 -4.47 -11.10
CA ASP A 26 6.00 -3.74 -11.55
C ASP A 26 5.09 -3.37 -10.37
N ILE A 27 4.88 -4.29 -9.43
CA ILE A 27 4.08 -4.00 -8.23
C ILE A 27 4.74 -2.92 -7.39
N LEU A 28 6.05 -3.02 -7.15
CA LEU A 28 6.77 -2.04 -6.33
C LEU A 28 6.77 -0.67 -6.99
N GLN A 29 6.87 -0.60 -8.30
CA GLN A 29 6.79 0.67 -9.03
C GLN A 29 5.39 1.28 -8.91
N SER A 30 4.35 0.47 -9.08
CA SER A 30 2.96 0.92 -8.91
C SER A 30 2.70 1.37 -7.47
N THR A 31 3.27 0.67 -6.49
CA THR A 31 3.17 1.03 -5.08
C THR A 31 3.81 2.40 -4.83
N LYS A 32 4.98 2.63 -5.38
CA LYS A 32 5.68 3.91 -5.24
C LYS A 32 4.87 5.05 -5.85
N GLU A 33 4.32 4.83 -7.03
CA GLU A 33 3.49 5.83 -7.71
C GLU A 33 2.24 6.14 -6.91
N TYR A 34 1.56 5.12 -6.39
CA TYR A 34 0.37 5.30 -5.57
C TYR A 34 0.70 6.11 -4.31
N LEU A 35 1.73 5.70 -3.55
CA LEU A 35 2.11 6.37 -2.31
C LEU A 35 2.52 7.82 -2.57
N THR A 36 3.28 8.07 -3.62
CA THR A 36 3.70 9.44 -3.99
C THR A 36 2.48 10.31 -4.27
N GLY A 37 1.52 9.78 -5.03
CA GLY A 37 0.29 10.51 -5.36
C GLY A 37 -0.57 10.80 -4.14
N VAL A 38 -0.76 9.82 -3.27
CA VAL A 38 -1.57 9.98 -2.06
C VAL A 38 -0.93 10.98 -1.10
N ILE A 39 0.37 10.87 -0.86
CA ILE A 39 1.08 11.78 0.05
C ILE A 39 0.95 13.22 -0.43
N ALA A 40 0.97 13.44 -1.75
CA ALA A 40 0.81 14.77 -2.32
C ALA A 40 -0.59 15.35 -2.13
N THR A 41 -1.62 14.53 -1.98
CA THR A 41 -3.02 14.97 -1.96
C THR A 41 -3.74 14.77 -0.62
N ILE A 42 -3.20 13.94 0.26
CA ILE A 42 -3.91 13.58 1.51
C ILE A 42 -4.20 14.79 2.39
N GLU A 43 -3.32 15.78 2.38
CA GLU A 43 -3.53 17.00 3.14
C GLU A 43 -4.74 17.78 2.65
N ASP A 44 -4.90 17.87 1.32
CA ASP A 44 -6.06 18.53 0.72
C ASP A 44 -7.36 17.79 1.06
N VAL A 45 -7.33 16.46 1.03
CA VAL A 45 -8.50 15.65 1.39
C VAL A 45 -8.85 15.84 2.86
N ALA A 46 -7.86 15.83 3.75
CA ALA A 46 -8.08 16.06 5.18
C ALA A 46 -8.65 17.45 5.44
N ASN A 47 -8.14 18.47 4.75
CA ASN A 47 -8.65 19.83 4.88
C ASN A 47 -10.10 19.93 4.41
N ALA A 48 -10.46 19.22 3.35
CA ALA A 48 -11.85 19.14 2.90
C ALA A 48 -12.73 18.45 3.95
N VAL A 49 -12.21 17.40 4.58
CA VAL A 49 -12.94 16.71 5.67
C VAL A 49 -13.21 17.63 6.85
N TYR A 50 -12.22 18.45 7.23
CA TYR A 50 -12.39 19.42 8.33
C TYR A 50 -13.45 20.48 8.02
N ASN A 51 -13.52 20.93 6.76
CA ASN A 51 -14.36 22.05 6.40
C ASN A 51 -15.77 21.62 5.99
N GLN A 52 -15.87 20.80 4.96
CA GLN A 52 -17.17 20.32 4.49
C GLN A 52 -16.96 19.04 3.68
N VAL A 53 -17.62 17.96 4.12
CA VAL A 53 -17.57 16.69 3.41
C VAL A 53 -18.68 16.68 2.36
N ASP A 54 -18.30 16.79 1.09
CA ASP A 54 -19.18 16.68 -0.04
C ASP A 54 -19.03 15.32 -0.73
N PRO A 55 -19.86 15.01 -1.76
CA PRO A 55 -19.73 13.70 -2.45
C PRO A 55 -18.36 13.43 -3.04
N GLU A 56 -17.65 14.46 -3.51
CA GLU A 56 -16.31 14.33 -4.06
C GLU A 56 -15.32 13.93 -2.95
N THR A 57 -15.43 14.56 -1.79
CA THR A 57 -14.60 14.23 -0.63
C THR A 57 -14.81 12.78 -0.20
N TRP A 58 -16.05 12.31 -0.15
CA TRP A 58 -16.35 10.91 0.16
C TRP A 58 -15.72 9.96 -0.85
N GLN A 59 -15.77 10.29 -2.12
CA GLN A 59 -15.14 9.49 -3.17
C GLN A 59 -13.64 9.43 -3.00
N GLN A 60 -13.00 10.52 -2.62
CA GLN A 60 -11.57 10.56 -2.35
C GLN A 60 -11.19 9.69 -1.15
N ILE A 61 -12.01 9.69 -0.10
CA ILE A 61 -11.80 8.81 1.05
C ILE A 61 -11.92 7.34 0.62
N ASP A 62 -12.92 7.01 -0.18
CA ASP A 62 -13.09 5.65 -0.68
C ASP A 62 -11.89 5.20 -1.52
N PHE A 63 -11.38 6.05 -2.38
CA PHE A 63 -10.17 5.75 -3.16
C PHE A 63 -8.95 5.53 -2.27
N LEU A 64 -8.83 6.33 -1.21
CA LEU A 64 -7.76 6.14 -0.24
C LEU A 64 -7.84 4.77 0.42
N LEU A 65 -9.03 4.40 0.89
CA LEU A 65 -9.24 3.11 1.57
C LEU A 65 -9.02 1.93 0.62
N GLU A 66 -9.50 2.02 -0.61
CA GLU A 66 -9.29 1.00 -1.64
C GLU A 66 -7.80 0.82 -1.95
N GLY A 67 -7.08 1.92 -2.05
CA GLY A 67 -5.64 1.88 -2.30
C GLY A 67 -4.86 1.25 -1.16
N ILE A 68 -5.24 1.56 0.08
CA ILE A 68 -4.61 0.94 1.25
C ILE A 68 -4.88 -0.56 1.28
N GLN A 69 -6.10 -0.98 0.96
CA GLN A 69 -6.43 -2.39 0.84
C GLN A 69 -5.59 -3.07 -0.25
N TRP A 70 -5.43 -2.42 -1.39
CA TRP A 70 -4.59 -2.92 -2.49
C TRP A 70 -3.14 -3.12 -2.04
N LEU A 71 -2.59 -2.21 -1.26
CA LEU A 71 -1.24 -2.35 -0.71
C LEU A 71 -1.10 -3.63 0.10
N GLY A 72 -2.07 -3.91 0.96
CA GLY A 72 -2.07 -5.13 1.78
C GLY A 72 -2.20 -6.39 0.94
N GLU A 73 -3.05 -6.38 -0.06
CA GLU A 73 -3.26 -7.54 -0.94
C GLU A 73 -2.02 -7.84 -1.77
N THR A 74 -1.41 -6.82 -2.37
CA THR A 74 -0.20 -7.01 -3.16
C THR A 74 0.97 -7.46 -2.31
N PHE A 75 1.08 -6.96 -1.09
CA PHE A 75 2.10 -7.42 -0.17
C PHE A 75 1.96 -8.92 0.11
N ARG A 76 0.74 -9.38 0.40
CA ARG A 76 0.49 -10.79 0.67
C ARG A 76 0.84 -11.67 -0.53
N VAL A 77 0.54 -11.20 -1.73
CA VAL A 77 0.92 -11.92 -2.95
C VAL A 77 2.43 -12.03 -3.06
N MET A 78 3.14 -10.90 -2.92
CA MET A 78 4.60 -10.90 -3.01
C MET A 78 5.25 -11.75 -1.91
N ASP A 79 4.73 -11.66 -0.69
CA ASP A 79 5.27 -12.41 0.46
C ASP A 79 5.12 -13.92 0.29
N SER A 80 4.15 -14.35 -0.52
CA SER A 80 3.90 -15.76 -0.80
C SER A 80 4.73 -16.31 -1.96
N LEU A 81 5.48 -15.46 -2.67
CA LEU A 81 6.23 -15.92 -3.85
C LEU A 81 7.40 -16.81 -3.44
N PRO A 82 7.64 -17.90 -4.20
CA PRO A 82 8.83 -18.70 -3.99
C PRO A 82 10.09 -17.89 -4.32
N ASN A 83 11.16 -18.14 -3.63
CA ASN A 83 12.46 -17.48 -3.84
C ASN A 83 12.44 -15.96 -3.59
N LEU A 84 11.50 -15.48 -2.77
CA LEU A 84 11.43 -14.06 -2.43
C LEU A 84 12.77 -13.55 -1.88
N ALA A 85 13.38 -14.28 -0.96
CA ALA A 85 14.64 -13.89 -0.35
C ALA A 85 15.75 -13.71 -1.39
N ASP A 86 15.75 -14.52 -2.44
CA ASP A 86 16.76 -14.45 -3.51
C ASP A 86 16.57 -13.24 -4.41
N MET A 87 15.36 -12.70 -4.47
CA MET A 87 15.04 -11.53 -5.29
C MET A 87 15.32 -10.21 -4.58
N LEU A 88 15.30 -10.20 -3.25
CA LEU A 88 15.46 -9.00 -2.45
C LEU A 88 16.94 -8.67 -2.23
N LYS A 89 17.29 -7.40 -2.31
CA LYS A 89 18.64 -6.94 -1.93
C LYS A 89 18.88 -7.08 -0.44
N ASP A 90 17.84 -6.79 0.36
CA ASP A 90 17.94 -6.79 1.82
C ASP A 90 16.62 -7.25 2.40
N TYR A 91 16.62 -8.43 3.02
CA TYR A 91 15.40 -8.98 3.63
C TYR A 91 14.97 -8.17 4.86
N GLU A 92 15.88 -7.51 5.54
CA GLU A 92 15.53 -6.62 6.66
C GLU A 92 14.69 -5.46 6.19
N GLN A 93 14.96 -4.93 5.01
CA GLN A 93 14.14 -3.87 4.42
C GLN A 93 12.72 -4.38 4.13
N TRP A 94 12.59 -5.62 3.68
CA TRP A 94 11.29 -6.26 3.49
C TRP A 94 10.51 -6.32 4.80
N ASN A 95 11.18 -6.71 5.88
CA ASN A 95 10.56 -6.77 7.20
C ASN A 95 10.12 -5.39 7.71
N LEU A 96 10.90 -4.37 7.45
CA LEU A 96 10.52 -2.99 7.79
C LEU A 96 9.28 -2.56 7.02
N TYR A 97 9.23 -2.86 5.73
CA TYR A 97 8.08 -2.55 4.90
C TYR A 97 6.84 -3.30 5.41
N ALA A 98 6.97 -4.57 5.75
CA ALA A 98 5.88 -5.37 6.31
C ALA A 98 5.33 -4.75 7.60
N ARG A 99 6.21 -4.33 8.49
CA ARG A 99 5.85 -3.70 9.76
C ARG A 99 5.11 -2.38 9.53
N ASP A 100 5.63 -1.54 8.66
CA ASP A 100 5.01 -0.24 8.37
C ASP A 100 3.65 -0.42 7.71
N LEU A 101 3.52 -1.42 6.84
CA LEU A 101 2.24 -1.73 6.22
C LEU A 101 1.21 -2.23 7.23
N GLN A 102 1.63 -3.04 8.20
CA GLN A 102 0.76 -3.49 9.28
C GLN A 102 0.30 -2.30 10.12
N GLU A 103 1.18 -1.37 10.41
CA GLU A 103 0.81 -0.15 11.13
C GLU A 103 -0.19 0.68 10.33
N LEU A 104 -0.02 0.79 9.02
CA LEU A 104 -0.99 1.47 8.16
C LEU A 104 -2.36 0.83 8.25
N GLU A 105 -2.43 -0.49 8.23
CA GLU A 105 -3.70 -1.20 8.38
C GLU A 105 -4.38 -0.91 9.73
N VAL A 106 -3.59 -0.87 10.80
CA VAL A 106 -4.11 -0.56 12.14
C VAL A 106 -4.65 0.87 12.21
N VAL A 107 -3.88 1.85 11.76
CA VAL A 107 -4.35 3.25 11.83
C VAL A 107 -5.52 3.50 10.89
N THR A 108 -5.57 2.80 9.75
CA THR A 108 -6.72 2.88 8.83
C THR A 108 -7.97 2.33 9.47
N ALA A 109 -7.87 1.22 10.20
CA ALA A 109 -9.00 0.64 10.92
C ALA A 109 -9.57 1.60 11.96
N SER A 110 -8.75 2.49 12.51
CA SER A 110 -9.20 3.48 13.49
C SER A 110 -10.12 4.55 12.88
N LEU A 111 -10.22 4.63 11.55
CA LEU A 111 -11.18 5.53 10.89
C LEU A 111 -12.62 5.04 10.99
N SER A 112 -12.86 3.76 11.25
CA SER A 112 -14.17 3.15 11.21
C SER A 112 -15.18 3.85 12.12
N GLU A 113 -14.82 4.04 13.38
CA GLU A 113 -15.72 4.66 14.36
C GLU A 113 -15.99 6.14 14.06
N PRO A 114 -14.95 7.00 13.86
CA PRO A 114 -15.22 8.39 13.54
C PRO A 114 -15.99 8.58 12.23
N LEU A 115 -15.78 7.73 11.23
CA LEU A 115 -16.58 7.79 10.00
C LEU A 115 -18.04 7.44 10.27
N GLN A 116 -18.26 6.42 11.10
CA GLN A 116 -19.62 5.98 11.46
C GLN A 116 -20.40 7.08 12.18
N PHE A 117 -19.74 7.82 13.07
CA PHE A 117 -20.37 8.87 13.88
C PHE A 117 -20.20 10.28 13.31
N ALA A 118 -19.74 10.40 12.06
CA ALA A 118 -19.51 11.67 11.38
C ALA A 118 -18.61 12.62 12.19
N ASP A 119 -17.64 12.08 12.88
CA ASP A 119 -16.64 12.86 13.61
C ASP A 119 -15.52 13.27 12.64
N HIS A 120 -15.79 14.31 11.86
CA HIS A 120 -14.91 14.74 10.78
C HIS A 120 -13.57 15.27 11.28
N VAL A 121 -13.54 15.88 12.45
CA VAL A 121 -12.28 16.36 13.03
C VAL A 121 -11.34 15.18 13.31
N THR A 122 -11.85 14.13 13.93
CA THR A 122 -11.05 12.93 14.22
C THR A 122 -10.60 12.25 12.92
N VAL A 123 -11.50 12.16 11.92
CA VAL A 123 -11.14 11.59 10.60
C VAL A 123 -9.96 12.37 9.99
N GLY A 124 -10.05 13.69 9.94
CA GLY A 124 -8.98 14.53 9.40
C GLY A 124 -7.67 14.39 10.17
N ASP A 125 -7.76 14.32 11.50
CA ASP A 125 -6.59 14.17 12.36
C ASP A 125 -5.89 12.82 12.11
N ILE A 126 -6.65 11.74 11.98
CA ILE A 126 -6.08 10.42 11.67
C ILE A 126 -5.38 10.46 10.32
N MET A 127 -6.00 11.08 9.32
CA MET A 127 -5.40 11.18 7.99
C MET A 127 -4.07 11.94 8.01
N LEU A 128 -4.03 13.10 8.68
CA LEU A 128 -2.86 13.96 8.68
C LEU A 128 -1.75 13.47 9.60
N TYR A 129 -2.10 13.00 10.79
CA TYR A 129 -1.13 12.75 11.84
C TYR A 129 -0.82 11.29 12.06
N GLU A 130 -1.58 10.37 11.47
CA GLU A 130 -1.34 8.94 11.59
C GLU A 130 -1.14 8.27 10.24
N ILE A 131 -2.03 8.47 9.27
CA ILE A 131 -1.92 7.81 7.96
C ILE A 131 -0.77 8.40 7.13
N LYS A 132 -0.73 9.72 6.99
CA LYS A 132 0.30 10.37 6.18
C LYS A 132 1.72 10.02 6.63
N PRO A 133 2.07 10.10 7.94
CA PRO A 133 3.42 9.73 8.37
C PRO A 133 3.78 8.27 8.08
N VAL A 134 2.83 7.34 8.22
CA VAL A 134 3.09 5.94 7.90
C VAL A 134 3.34 5.76 6.40
N MET A 135 2.58 6.44 5.55
CA MET A 135 2.79 6.38 4.10
C MET A 135 4.16 6.93 3.70
N GLU A 136 4.60 8.00 4.37
CA GLU A 136 5.95 8.53 4.15
C GLU A 136 7.03 7.53 4.54
N ARG A 137 6.83 6.81 5.65
CA ARG A 137 7.74 5.73 6.03
C ARG A 137 7.70 4.57 5.05
N LEU A 138 6.53 4.23 4.51
CA LEU A 138 6.41 3.16 3.52
C LEU A 138 7.24 3.44 2.27
N ILE A 139 7.22 4.67 1.78
CA ILE A 139 8.07 5.04 0.64
C ILE A 139 9.55 4.84 1.01
N ALA A 140 9.95 5.28 2.20
CA ALA A 140 11.33 5.15 2.64
C ALA A 140 11.76 3.69 2.83
N SER A 141 10.82 2.80 3.20
CA SER A 141 11.09 1.38 3.43
C SER A 141 10.77 0.48 2.24
N LEU A 142 10.39 1.04 1.08
CA LEU A 142 10.10 0.23 -0.10
C LEU A 142 11.28 -0.68 -0.42
N PRO A 143 11.02 -1.99 -0.59
CA PRO A 143 12.10 -2.94 -0.88
C PRO A 143 12.75 -2.68 -2.22
N SER A 144 14.02 -3.03 -2.32
CA SER A 144 14.78 -3.01 -3.56
C SER A 144 15.07 -4.45 -3.99
N LEU A 145 15.01 -4.68 -5.30
CA LEU A 145 15.32 -5.99 -5.89
C LEU A 145 16.78 -6.03 -6.36
N LYS A 146 17.31 -7.25 -6.38
CA LYS A 146 18.66 -7.48 -6.93
C LYS A 146 18.72 -7.18 -8.42
#